data_54e95a0982e86c851f7a08bc4f3170af
#
_entry.id   54e95a0982e86c851f7a08bc4f3170af
#
_cell.length_a   1.000
_cell.length_b   1.000
_cell.length_c   1.000
_cell.angle_alpha   90.00
_cell.angle_beta   90.00
_cell.angle_gamma   90.00
#
_symmetry.space_group_name_H-M   'P 1'
#
loop_
_entity.id
_entity.type
_entity.pdbx_description
1 polymer ?
#
loop_
_entity_poly.entity_id
_entity_poly.type
_entity_poly.pdbx_seq_one_letter_code
_entity_poly.pdbx_strand_id
1 'polypeptide(L)'
;MIGKSKGRVKNATKVDKYGLHFRSKLECYTYEAFMKAGIPVKYEPKHFVLLDKFEYLGEKIRPLTYLPDFIGNGFVVECKGLMGDSFPLRWKLFKHYLKRHRSKMKCYLVRNHKQVDEMIEEIKTNI
;
A
#
# COMPACT_ATOMS: atom_id res chain seq x y z
N MET A 1 -0.31 -9.18 -18.53
CA MET A 1 0.17 -9.50 -17.52
C MET A 1 -0.09 -8.86 -16.29
N ILE A 2 -0.67 -9.49 -15.54
CA ILE A 2 -1.23 -8.99 -14.46
C ILE A 2 -0.36 -8.81 -13.33
N GLY A 3 0.52 -9.69 -13.14
CA GLY A 3 1.37 -9.65 -11.97
C GLY A 3 2.26 -8.45 -11.91
N LYS A 4 2.29 -7.66 -12.96
CA LYS A 4 3.15 -6.53 -12.97
C LYS A 4 2.51 -5.24 -12.66
N SER A 5 1.20 -5.24 -12.47
CA SER A 5 0.50 -3.98 -12.33
C SER A 5 1.04 -3.12 -11.22
N LYS A 6 1.42 -3.74 -10.10
CA LYS A 6 1.92 -2.97 -8.98
C LYS A 6 3.20 -2.23 -9.31
N GLY A 7 4.08 -2.81 -10.09
CA GLY A 7 5.36 -2.21 -10.37
C GLY A 7 5.43 -1.43 -11.67
N ARG A 8 4.28 -1.14 -12.25
CA ARG A 8 4.28 -0.57 -13.59
C ARG A 8 4.13 0.93 -13.65
N VAL A 9 4.54 1.62 -12.63
CA VAL A 9 4.51 3.08 -12.66
C VAL A 9 5.65 3.53 -13.56
N LYS A 10 5.29 4.17 -14.69
CA LYS A 10 6.27 4.68 -15.61
C LYS A 10 7.07 5.75 -14.91
N ASN A 11 8.34 5.79 -15.12
CA ASN A 11 9.25 6.77 -14.54
C ASN A 11 9.52 6.59 -13.05
N ALA A 12 9.01 5.55 -12.43
CA ALA A 12 9.36 5.26 -11.05
C ALA A 12 10.81 4.79 -11.00
N THR A 13 11.59 5.33 -10.07
CA THR A 13 12.96 4.93 -9.86
C THR A 13 13.05 3.99 -8.68
N LYS A 14 13.51 2.78 -8.94
CA LYS A 14 13.70 1.79 -7.87
C LYS A 14 14.88 2.19 -7.00
N VAL A 15 14.76 1.93 -5.71
CA VAL A 15 15.80 2.25 -4.74
C VAL A 15 16.05 1.05 -3.83
N ASP A 16 17.33 0.64 -3.73
CA ASP A 16 17.71 -0.45 -2.83
C ASP A 16 18.42 0.16 -1.63
N LYS A 17 17.79 0.04 -0.46
CA LYS A 17 18.34 0.56 0.78
C LYS A 17 17.81 -0.25 1.95
N TYR A 18 18.59 -0.32 3.02
CA TYR A 18 18.16 -0.98 4.27
C TYR A 18 17.78 -2.44 4.08
N GLY A 19 18.37 -3.09 3.07
CA GLY A 19 18.01 -4.47 2.76
C GLY A 19 16.66 -4.63 2.09
N LEU A 20 16.05 -3.53 1.65
CA LEU A 20 14.73 -3.52 1.02
C LEU A 20 14.84 -3.02 -0.42
N HIS A 21 13.89 -3.46 -1.25
CA HIS A 21 13.84 -3.07 -2.65
C HIS A 21 12.59 -2.21 -2.87
N PHE A 22 12.75 -0.89 -2.73
CA PHE A 22 11.62 0.02 -2.91
C PHE A 22 11.32 0.22 -4.39
N ARG A 23 10.05 0.26 -4.72
CA ARG A 23 9.63 0.41 -6.12
C ARG A 23 9.68 1.85 -6.59
N SER A 24 9.83 2.81 -5.69
CA SER A 24 9.90 4.21 -6.03
C SER A 24 10.66 4.98 -4.97
N LYS A 25 11.10 6.18 -5.35
CA LYS A 25 11.75 7.09 -4.39
C LYS A 25 10.79 7.52 -3.30
N LEU A 26 9.51 7.66 -3.63
CA LEU A 26 8.51 8.05 -2.65
C LEU A 26 8.37 7.00 -1.56
N GLU A 27 8.42 5.72 -1.92
CA GLU A 27 8.36 4.64 -0.94
C GLU A 27 9.58 4.68 -0.03
N CYS A 28 10.76 4.91 -0.59
CA CYS A 28 11.97 5.02 0.21
C CYS A 28 11.90 6.22 1.16
N TYR A 29 11.46 7.36 0.65
CA TYR A 29 11.30 8.56 1.47
C TYR A 29 10.34 8.30 2.63
N THR A 30 9.25 7.61 2.35
CA THR A 30 8.24 7.29 3.36
C THR A 30 8.82 6.39 4.44
N TYR A 31 9.58 5.37 4.04
CA TYR A 31 10.21 4.48 4.99
C TYR A 31 11.18 5.24 5.89
N GLU A 32 11.99 6.13 5.30
CA GLU A 32 12.95 6.93 6.05
C GLU A 32 12.24 7.89 7.01
N ALA A 33 11.09 8.44 6.60
CA ALA A 33 10.32 9.31 7.47
C ALA A 33 9.79 8.56 8.68
N PHE A 34 9.33 7.32 8.49
CA PHE A 34 8.91 6.50 9.60
C PHE A 34 10.07 6.18 10.54
N MET A 35 11.24 5.86 9.97
CA MET A 35 12.42 5.58 10.79
C MET A 35 12.81 6.78 11.64
N LYS A 36 12.85 7.97 11.04
CA LYS A 36 13.20 9.19 11.77
C LYS A 36 12.21 9.47 12.90
N ALA A 37 10.95 9.16 12.67
CA ALA A 37 9.91 9.40 13.67
C ALA A 37 9.84 8.32 14.73
N GLY A 38 10.59 7.22 14.56
CA GLY A 38 10.55 6.11 15.51
C GLY A 38 9.27 5.32 15.44
N ILE A 39 8.57 5.34 14.30
CA ILE A 39 7.31 4.63 14.11
C ILE A 39 7.57 3.33 13.37
N PRO A 40 7.38 2.16 14.01
CA PRO A 40 7.63 0.89 13.35
C PRO A 40 6.64 0.62 12.22
N VAL A 41 7.14 0.21 11.07
CA VAL A 41 6.31 -0.21 9.93
C VAL A 41 6.97 -1.39 9.25
N LYS A 42 6.17 -2.15 8.51
CA LYS A 42 6.67 -3.22 7.64
C LYS A 42 6.33 -2.86 6.21
N TYR A 43 7.32 -3.06 5.34
CA TYR A 43 7.18 -2.76 3.91
C TYR A 43 6.69 -3.99 3.18
N GLU A 44 5.58 -3.85 2.46
CA GLU A 44 4.95 -4.92 1.68
C GLU A 44 4.82 -6.22 2.47
N PRO A 45 4.21 -6.18 3.67
CA PRO A 45 4.28 -7.34 4.57
C PRO A 45 3.39 -8.51 4.16
N LYS A 46 2.26 -8.27 3.51
CA LYS A 46 1.39 -9.38 3.14
C LYS A 46 0.34 -8.95 2.13
N HIS A 47 -0.11 -9.91 1.34
CA HIS A 47 -1.22 -9.71 0.43
C HIS A 47 -2.54 -9.92 1.16
N PHE A 48 -3.52 -9.08 0.83
CA PHE A 48 -4.88 -9.26 1.31
C PHE A 48 -5.73 -9.77 0.17
N VAL A 49 -6.51 -10.81 0.41
CA VAL A 49 -7.41 -11.36 -0.61
C VAL A 49 -8.70 -10.59 -0.57
N LEU A 50 -8.93 -9.76 -1.58
CA LEU A 50 -10.13 -8.91 -1.66
C LEU A 50 -11.30 -9.67 -2.24
N LEU A 51 -11.04 -10.62 -3.14
CA LEU A 51 -12.03 -11.47 -3.76
C LEU A 51 -11.38 -12.84 -3.93
N ASP A 52 -12.01 -13.87 -3.39
CA ASP A 52 -11.47 -15.22 -3.50
C ASP A 52 -11.59 -15.73 -4.93
N LYS A 53 -10.73 -16.70 -5.27
CA LYS A 53 -10.83 -17.36 -6.56
C LYS A 53 -12.19 -18.03 -6.69
N PHE A 54 -12.68 -18.13 -7.91
CA PHE A 54 -13.95 -18.81 -8.17
C PHE A 54 -13.98 -19.30 -9.60
N GLU A 55 -15.05 -20.02 -9.93
CA GLU A 55 -15.22 -20.53 -11.26
C GLU A 55 -16.53 -20.02 -11.82
N TYR A 56 -16.53 -19.57 -13.08
CA TYR A 56 -17.71 -19.08 -13.74
C TYR A 56 -17.86 -19.75 -15.08
N LEU A 57 -18.91 -20.54 -15.24
CA LEU A 57 -19.19 -21.24 -16.49
C LEU A 57 -17.95 -21.99 -17.02
N GLY A 58 -17.24 -22.66 -16.14
CA GLY A 58 -16.06 -23.44 -16.51
C GLY A 58 -14.77 -22.65 -16.58
N GLU A 59 -14.83 -21.33 -16.43
CA GLU A 59 -13.63 -20.49 -16.45
C GLU A 59 -13.13 -20.29 -15.03
N LYS A 60 -11.84 -20.56 -14.82
CA LYS A 60 -11.24 -20.37 -13.50
C LYS A 60 -10.81 -18.92 -13.34
N ILE A 61 -11.41 -18.25 -12.37
CA ILE A 61 -11.13 -16.84 -12.09
C ILE A 61 -10.20 -16.74 -10.89
N ARG A 62 -9.08 -16.05 -11.08
CA ARG A 62 -8.06 -15.91 -10.04
C ARG A 62 -8.53 -14.96 -8.95
N PRO A 63 -7.96 -15.08 -7.75
CA PRO A 63 -8.30 -14.14 -6.69
C PRO A 63 -7.80 -12.75 -7.02
N LEU A 64 -8.48 -11.75 -6.48
CA LEU A 64 -8.03 -10.37 -6.55
C LEU A 64 -7.36 -10.05 -5.22
N THR A 65 -6.09 -9.67 -5.25
CA THR A 65 -5.34 -9.40 -4.04
C THR A 65 -4.83 -7.96 -4.02
N TYR A 66 -4.46 -7.51 -2.84
CA TYR A 66 -3.87 -6.19 -2.66
C TYR A 66 -2.68 -6.29 -1.71
N LEU A 67 -1.55 -5.72 -2.12
CA LEU A 67 -0.34 -5.67 -1.32
C LEU A 67 -0.09 -4.21 -0.96
N PRO A 68 -0.39 -3.79 0.28
CA PRO A 68 -0.13 -2.41 0.69
C PRO A 68 1.37 -2.15 0.79
N ASP A 69 1.76 -0.89 0.62
CA ASP A 69 3.17 -0.55 0.71
C ASP A 69 3.68 -0.64 2.15
N PHE A 70 2.94 -0.13 3.11
CA PHE A 70 3.36 -0.20 4.51
C PHE A 70 2.20 -0.53 5.43
N ILE A 71 2.48 -1.29 6.46
CA ILE A 71 1.53 -1.54 7.55
C ILE A 71 2.23 -1.23 8.87
N GLY A 72 1.59 -0.42 9.68
CA GLY A 72 2.02 -0.15 11.04
C GLY A 72 0.93 -0.48 12.02
N ASN A 73 1.11 -0.06 13.26
CA ASN A 73 0.13 -0.34 14.29
C ASN A 73 -1.09 0.55 14.12
N GLY A 74 -2.15 -0.02 13.57
CA GLY A 74 -3.41 0.70 13.39
C GLY A 74 -3.52 1.49 12.10
N PHE A 75 -2.59 1.32 11.15
CA PHE A 75 -2.68 2.06 9.89
C PHE A 75 -2.03 1.31 8.74
N VAL A 76 -2.46 1.69 7.54
CA VAL A 76 -1.94 1.17 6.27
C VAL A 76 -1.61 2.37 5.40
N VAL A 77 -0.51 2.29 4.67
CA VAL A 77 -0.08 3.39 3.79
C VAL A 77 0.13 2.88 2.38
N GLU A 78 -0.39 3.62 1.43
CA GLU A 78 -0.13 3.42 0.02
C GLU A 78 0.55 4.66 -0.54
N CYS A 79 1.66 4.46 -1.25
CA CYS A 79 2.42 5.54 -1.90
C CYS A 79 2.13 5.51 -3.39
N LYS A 80 1.58 6.60 -3.94
CA LYS A 80 1.21 6.65 -5.35
C LYS A 80 1.59 7.99 -5.97
N GLY A 81 2.71 8.04 -6.66
CA GLY A 81 3.06 9.23 -7.44
C GLY A 81 2.08 9.42 -8.58
N LEU A 82 1.78 8.34 -9.30
CA LEU A 82 0.80 8.33 -10.37
C LEU A 82 -0.25 7.26 -10.07
N MET A 83 -1.50 7.54 -10.44
CA MET A 83 -2.57 6.57 -10.25
C MET A 83 -2.57 5.57 -11.39
N GLY A 84 -2.49 4.29 -11.07
CA GLY A 84 -2.68 3.22 -12.03
C GLY A 84 -4.17 2.98 -12.25
N ASP A 85 -4.50 2.33 -13.36
CA ASP A 85 -5.89 2.10 -13.74
C ASP A 85 -6.67 1.29 -12.72
N SER A 86 -6.06 0.28 -12.15
CA SER A 86 -6.76 -0.62 -11.23
C SER A 86 -6.68 -0.18 -9.77
N PHE A 87 -5.83 0.79 -9.45
CA PHE A 87 -5.61 1.14 -8.05
C PHE A 87 -6.86 1.71 -7.36
N PRO A 88 -7.61 2.65 -7.96
CA PRO A 88 -8.77 3.19 -7.25
C PRO A 88 -9.77 2.11 -6.88
N LEU A 89 -9.97 1.12 -7.74
CA LEU A 89 -10.86 0.02 -7.44
C LEU A 89 -10.31 -0.85 -6.32
N ARG A 90 -9.01 -1.19 -6.37
CA ARG A 90 -8.39 -2.00 -5.31
C ARG A 90 -8.46 -1.30 -3.98
N TRP A 91 -8.23 0.02 -3.96
CA TRP A 91 -8.27 0.81 -2.73
C TRP A 91 -9.67 0.80 -2.12
N LYS A 92 -10.68 0.96 -2.95
CA LYS A 92 -12.07 0.90 -2.51
C LYS A 92 -12.40 -0.49 -1.95
N LEU A 93 -12.01 -1.53 -2.66
CA LEU A 93 -12.29 -2.90 -2.23
C LEU A 93 -11.52 -3.26 -0.95
N PHE A 94 -10.31 -2.72 -0.80
CA PHE A 94 -9.54 -2.95 0.41
C PHE A 94 -10.24 -2.32 1.62
N LYS A 95 -10.75 -1.09 1.48
CA LYS A 95 -11.49 -0.47 2.57
C LYS A 95 -12.77 -1.25 2.90
N HIS A 96 -13.42 -1.79 1.88
CA HIS A 96 -14.58 -2.64 2.09
C HIS A 96 -14.19 -3.92 2.84
N TYR A 97 -13.05 -4.50 2.48
CA TYR A 97 -12.51 -5.65 3.18
C TYR A 97 -12.29 -5.32 4.66
N LEU A 98 -11.65 -4.19 4.94
CA LEU A 98 -11.39 -3.79 6.32
C LEU A 98 -12.69 -3.60 7.09
N LYS A 99 -13.69 -2.99 6.46
CA LYS A 99 -14.98 -2.80 7.11
C LYS A 99 -15.64 -4.14 7.44
N ARG A 100 -15.61 -5.08 6.51
CA ARG A 100 -16.21 -6.40 6.72
C ARG A 100 -15.53 -7.16 7.84
N HIS A 101 -14.23 -6.97 8.00
CA HIS A 101 -13.47 -7.64 9.06
C HIS A 101 -13.44 -6.83 10.35
N ARG A 102 -14.25 -5.77 10.42
CA ARG A 102 -14.35 -4.90 11.60
C ARG A 102 -13.02 -4.30 12.00
N SER A 103 -12.14 -4.11 11.04
CA SER A 103 -10.86 -3.47 11.27
C SER A 103 -11.05 -1.97 11.42
N LYS A 104 -10.25 -1.36 12.28
CA LYS A 104 -10.26 0.08 12.46
C LYS A 104 -8.97 0.72 11.97
N MET A 105 -8.23 0.02 11.14
CA MET A 105 -7.00 0.56 10.57
C MET A 105 -7.30 1.79 9.74
N LYS A 106 -6.51 2.83 9.98
CA LYS A 106 -6.62 4.04 9.18
C LYS A 106 -5.84 3.85 7.89
N CYS A 107 -6.39 4.32 6.77
CA CYS A 107 -5.76 4.15 5.46
C CYS A 107 -5.25 5.50 4.98
N TYR A 108 -3.96 5.55 4.67
CA TYR A 108 -3.32 6.76 4.16
C TYR A 108 -2.88 6.55 2.73
N LEU A 109 -3.20 7.52 1.88
CA LEU A 109 -2.73 7.55 0.51
C LEU A 109 -1.86 8.79 0.38
N VAL A 110 -0.55 8.59 0.16
CA VAL A 110 0.37 9.72 0.04
C VAL A 110 0.93 9.77 -1.37
N ARG A 111 1.02 10.97 -1.92
CA ARG A 111 1.41 11.17 -3.31
C ARG A 111 2.69 11.99 -3.47
N ASN A 112 3.15 12.63 -2.41
CA ASN A 112 4.35 13.45 -2.45
C ASN A 112 4.93 13.60 -1.05
N HIS A 113 6.11 14.21 -0.96
CA HIS A 113 6.80 14.34 0.32
C HIS A 113 6.00 15.12 1.35
N LYS A 114 5.31 16.16 0.91
CA LYS A 114 4.51 16.96 1.83
C LYS A 114 3.43 16.13 2.49
N GLN A 115 2.75 15.31 1.71
CA GLN A 115 1.69 14.45 2.25
C GLN A 115 2.26 13.39 3.19
N VAL A 116 3.46 12.87 2.89
CA VAL A 116 4.13 11.94 3.80
C VAL A 116 4.39 12.61 5.14
N ASP A 117 4.95 13.83 5.10
CA ASP A 117 5.28 14.56 6.33
C ASP A 117 4.03 14.85 7.15
N GLU A 118 2.94 15.23 6.49
CA GLU A 118 1.67 15.49 7.16
C GLU A 118 1.11 14.21 7.80
N MET A 119 1.21 13.09 7.10
CA MET A 119 0.78 11.80 7.62
C MET A 119 1.57 11.43 8.87
N ILE A 120 2.88 11.60 8.83
CA ILE A 120 3.74 11.29 9.98
C ILE A 120 3.31 12.11 11.20
N GLU A 121 3.04 13.41 11.01
CA GLU A 121 2.61 14.24 12.12
C GLU A 121 1.27 13.80 12.68
N GLU A 122 0.35 13.40 11.81
CA GLU A 122 -0.94 12.92 12.27
C GLU A 122 -0.80 11.62 13.06
N ILE A 123 0.02 10.69 12.58
CA ILE A 123 0.22 9.43 13.28
C ILE A 123 0.88 9.67 14.65
N LYS A 124 1.87 10.55 14.71
CA LYS A 124 2.53 10.88 15.98
C LYS A 124 1.55 11.45 17.00
N THR A 125 0.60 12.23 16.54
CA THR A 125 -0.38 12.85 17.43
C THR A 125 -1.33 11.83 18.04
N ASN A 126 -1.55 10.72 17.33
CA ASN A 126 -2.51 9.72 17.75
C ASN A 126 -1.90 8.51 18.45
N ILE A 127 -0.61 8.56 18.74
CA ILE A 127 0.07 7.47 19.43
C ILE A 127 -0.09 7.58 20.95
#